data_f431de752e85ccadd083f7bd5030c464
#
_entry.id   f431de752e85ccadd083f7bd5030c464
#
_cell.length_a   1.000
_cell.length_b   1.000
_cell.length_c   1.000
_cell.angle_alpha   90.00
_cell.angle_beta   90.00
_cell.angle_gamma   90.00
#
_symmetry.space_group_name_H-M   'P 1'
#
loop_
_entity.id
_entity.type
_entity.pdbx_description
1 polymer ?
#
loop_
_entity_poly.entity_id
_entity_poly.type
_entity_poly.pdbx_seq_one_letter_code
_entity_poly.pdbx_strand_id
1 'polypeptide(L)'
;MLERGKMDRHVIEIVGIDSLVPEEHLLRKIDKAVDFSRLYEMVEPLYCEDNGRPSVDPVVLFKMVLIQHLYGLPSLRRTAEEVGLNVAYRWFLGYTLQEETPHFSTVSYNFRHRFTEETVDHVFRWILEEVAEAGYLSPKAVFIDGTHIKANANTKKQMKVQIPVASKHYAQELMEEVNADRESHGKKPFDDDDEPPTPPKKRRDNTSKKKLARRKKEKLRTVTRSVTDPDSGLFVKGEHKRQFAYEAHTVCDKHGFVLEAVITPGNVHDSVAFDEVYDRVTEAFPEVETIVADSAYKTPHICKKVFEDGRVLSTAYKRPQTMKGGHEWWKYVYDEYYDCVLCPEHQVLTYRTTNRDGYREYRSDPKICVNCPTRHLCTHSKDCVKTVQRHIWKDYEELADHARYTPEYRELYQRRKETIERVFADAKEKHAMRYTQYRGLAQVSNWVKLKFAAMNLKKLARWLCQESLDSLYILLLWPLHDPNPAYA
;
A
#
# COMPACT_ATOMS: atom_id res chain seq x y z
N MET A 1 -56.50 -1.57 -16.40
CA MET A 1 -57.17 -0.54 -15.58
C MET A 1 -56.10 0.32 -14.96
N LEU A 2 -56.22 1.64 -15.03
CA LEU A 2 -55.31 2.57 -14.37
C LEU A 2 -55.76 2.71 -12.91
N GLU A 3 -54.99 2.21 -11.96
CA GLU A 3 -55.28 2.35 -10.53
C GLU A 3 -54.69 3.69 -10.04
N ARG A 4 -55.53 4.56 -9.47
CA ARG A 4 -55.07 5.81 -8.86
C ARG A 4 -54.74 5.53 -7.40
N GLY A 5 -53.46 5.62 -7.05
CA GLY A 5 -52.97 5.46 -5.68
C GLY A 5 -53.63 6.45 -4.70
N LYS A 6 -53.90 6.00 -3.50
CA LYS A 6 -54.31 6.86 -2.38
C LYS A 6 -53.15 7.65 -1.88
N MET A 7 -53.17 8.98 -1.99
CA MET A 7 -52.16 9.89 -1.47
C MET A 7 -52.59 10.51 -0.13
N ASP A 8 -52.93 9.70 0.86
CA ASP A 8 -53.16 10.23 2.20
C ASP A 8 -51.85 10.22 3.00
N ARG A 9 -51.31 11.41 3.31
CA ARG A 9 -50.07 11.63 4.08
C ARG A 9 -50.34 11.85 5.57
N HIS A 10 -51.60 11.80 6.01
CA HIS A 10 -52.02 12.07 7.38
C HIS A 10 -52.43 10.81 8.12
N VAL A 11 -52.23 9.64 7.53
CA VAL A 11 -52.47 8.37 8.21
C VAL A 11 -51.51 8.23 9.39
N ILE A 12 -52.10 7.95 10.55
CA ILE A 12 -51.32 7.69 11.77
C ILE A 12 -51.07 6.18 11.84
N GLU A 13 -49.81 5.79 11.88
CA GLU A 13 -49.35 4.42 12.12
C GLU A 13 -48.55 4.36 13.41
N ILE A 14 -48.80 3.36 14.25
CA ILE A 14 -48.04 3.12 15.49
C ILE A 14 -47.15 1.92 15.24
N VAL A 15 -45.86 2.19 15.04
CA VAL A 15 -44.83 1.17 14.75
C VAL A 15 -43.57 1.43 15.60
N GLY A 16 -42.92 0.36 16.04
CA GLY A 16 -41.57 0.47 16.63
C GLY A 16 -40.55 0.67 15.54
N ILE A 17 -39.51 1.51 15.79
CA ILE A 17 -38.44 1.76 14.81
C ILE A 17 -37.72 0.46 14.42
N ASP A 18 -37.64 -0.50 15.32
CA ASP A 18 -37.02 -1.80 15.05
C ASP A 18 -37.77 -2.57 13.94
N SER A 19 -39.10 -2.58 13.94
CA SER A 19 -39.87 -3.27 12.92
C SER A 19 -39.82 -2.63 11.52
N LEU A 20 -39.37 -1.37 11.43
CA LEU A 20 -39.18 -0.65 10.17
C LEU A 20 -37.90 -1.01 9.42
N VAL A 21 -36.92 -1.62 10.10
CA VAL A 21 -35.65 -2.01 9.50
C VAL A 21 -35.71 -3.50 9.16
N PRO A 22 -35.56 -3.90 7.89
CA PRO A 22 -35.59 -5.32 7.52
C PRO A 22 -34.52 -6.13 8.23
N GLU A 23 -34.81 -7.38 8.59
CA GLU A 23 -33.86 -8.28 9.26
C GLU A 23 -32.56 -8.47 8.46
N GLU A 24 -32.64 -8.55 7.13
CA GLU A 24 -31.49 -8.72 6.24
C GLU A 24 -30.72 -7.43 5.97
N HIS A 25 -31.09 -6.31 6.62
CA HIS A 25 -30.42 -5.04 6.40
C HIS A 25 -28.97 -5.08 6.87
N LEU A 26 -28.04 -4.50 6.09
CA LEU A 26 -26.60 -4.52 6.37
C LEU A 26 -26.25 -4.02 7.79
N LEU A 27 -26.91 -2.95 8.27
CA LEU A 27 -26.62 -2.39 9.59
C LEU A 27 -27.01 -3.34 10.73
N ARG A 28 -28.07 -4.16 10.56
CA ARG A 28 -28.39 -5.22 11.53
C ARG A 28 -27.32 -6.30 11.57
N LYS A 29 -26.82 -6.70 10.39
CA LYS A 29 -25.72 -7.67 10.27
C LYS A 29 -24.45 -7.15 10.95
N ILE A 30 -24.15 -5.87 10.78
CA ILE A 30 -22.99 -5.21 11.41
C ILE A 30 -23.19 -5.11 12.93
N ASP A 31 -24.38 -4.71 13.39
CA ASP A 31 -24.67 -4.57 14.82
C ASP A 31 -24.62 -5.90 15.58
N LYS A 32 -24.95 -7.01 14.87
CA LYS A 32 -24.80 -8.37 15.39
C LYS A 32 -23.37 -8.92 15.32
N ALA A 33 -22.54 -8.38 14.44
CA ALA A 33 -21.20 -8.90 14.15
C ALA A 33 -20.14 -8.44 15.14
N VAL A 34 -20.32 -7.30 15.79
CA VAL A 34 -19.34 -6.70 16.72
C VAL A 34 -20.01 -6.00 17.87
N ASP A 35 -19.37 -6.03 19.03
CA ASP A 35 -19.82 -5.29 20.21
C ASP A 35 -19.21 -3.87 20.23
N PHE A 36 -20.01 -2.88 19.87
CA PHE A 36 -19.61 -1.49 19.86
C PHE A 36 -19.30 -0.91 21.25
N SER A 37 -19.62 -1.60 22.36
CA SER A 37 -19.28 -1.14 23.70
C SER A 37 -17.76 -1.08 23.93
N ARG A 38 -16.97 -1.90 23.23
CA ARG A 38 -15.49 -1.85 23.27
C ARG A 38 -14.92 -0.48 22.88
N LEU A 39 -15.65 0.33 22.13
CA LEU A 39 -15.24 1.70 21.80
C LEU A 39 -15.15 2.60 23.04
N TYR A 40 -15.97 2.37 24.08
CA TYR A 40 -15.89 3.17 25.30
C TYR A 40 -14.52 3.01 25.97
N GLU A 41 -14.04 1.77 26.11
CA GLU A 41 -12.73 1.47 26.71
C GLU A 41 -11.58 2.15 25.96
N MET A 42 -11.66 2.19 24.62
CA MET A 42 -10.63 2.81 23.76
C MET A 42 -10.57 4.33 23.88
N VAL A 43 -11.70 4.98 24.16
CA VAL A 43 -11.81 6.44 24.14
C VAL A 43 -11.99 7.07 25.50
N GLU A 44 -12.30 6.30 26.55
CA GLU A 44 -12.48 6.77 27.93
C GLU A 44 -11.35 7.68 28.40
N PRO A 45 -10.05 7.36 28.17
CA PRO A 45 -8.93 8.20 28.56
C PRO A 45 -8.92 9.59 27.90
N LEU A 46 -9.69 9.77 26.82
CA LEU A 46 -9.79 11.04 26.08
C LEU A 46 -10.88 11.95 26.61
N TYR A 47 -11.62 11.53 27.63
CA TYR A 47 -12.72 12.28 28.26
C TYR A 47 -12.39 12.64 29.70
N CYS A 48 -12.88 13.79 30.17
CA CYS A 48 -12.78 14.20 31.59
C CYS A 48 -13.97 13.64 32.35
N GLU A 49 -13.70 13.08 33.53
CA GLU A 49 -14.74 12.50 34.40
C GLU A 49 -15.69 13.56 34.96
N ASP A 50 -15.16 14.70 35.43
CA ASP A 50 -15.91 15.64 36.29
C ASP A 50 -16.08 17.06 35.73
N ASN A 51 -15.62 17.33 34.47
CA ASN A 51 -15.63 18.70 33.98
C ASN A 51 -16.13 18.80 32.51
N GLY A 52 -17.08 19.72 32.30
CA GLY A 52 -17.54 20.11 30.99
C GLY A 52 -19.01 19.77 30.69
N ARG A 53 -19.46 20.17 29.48
CA ARG A 53 -20.81 19.84 29.01
C ARG A 53 -20.84 18.34 28.64
N PRO A 54 -21.95 17.62 28.94
CA PRO A 54 -22.13 16.24 28.49
C PRO A 54 -21.82 16.10 27.00
N SER A 55 -20.92 15.17 26.68
CA SER A 55 -20.52 14.93 25.30
C SER A 55 -21.59 14.10 24.57
N VAL A 56 -21.58 14.20 23.22
CA VAL A 56 -22.29 13.19 22.41
C VAL A 56 -21.58 11.84 22.62
N ASP A 57 -22.35 10.79 22.74
CA ASP A 57 -21.86 9.42 22.87
C ASP A 57 -20.81 9.10 21.81
N PRO A 58 -19.58 8.66 22.19
CA PRO A 58 -18.53 8.32 21.25
C PRO A 58 -18.93 7.20 20.29
N VAL A 59 -19.70 6.19 20.73
CA VAL A 59 -20.18 5.11 19.88
C VAL A 59 -21.05 5.66 18.75
N VAL A 60 -21.93 6.63 19.05
CA VAL A 60 -22.74 7.32 18.05
C VAL A 60 -21.85 8.06 17.04
N LEU A 61 -20.80 8.75 17.50
CA LEU A 61 -19.88 9.47 16.64
C LEU A 61 -19.16 8.51 15.66
N PHE A 62 -18.67 7.38 16.16
CA PHE A 62 -18.04 6.34 15.33
C PHE A 62 -19.03 5.69 14.39
N LYS A 63 -20.23 5.31 14.84
CA LYS A 63 -21.29 4.76 14.00
C LYS A 63 -21.69 5.73 12.87
N MET A 64 -21.72 7.05 13.10
CA MET A 64 -21.97 8.04 12.05
C MET A 64 -20.88 8.05 10.98
N VAL A 65 -19.60 8.01 11.38
CA VAL A 65 -18.48 7.93 10.42
C VAL A 65 -18.48 6.58 9.70
N LEU A 66 -18.82 5.51 10.40
CA LEU A 66 -18.99 4.19 9.81
C LEU A 66 -20.08 4.18 8.72
N ILE A 67 -21.25 4.76 8.97
CA ILE A 67 -22.30 4.95 7.95
C ILE A 67 -21.74 5.70 6.74
N GLN A 68 -21.01 6.80 6.95
CA GLN A 68 -20.39 7.54 5.86
C GLN A 68 -19.53 6.63 4.96
N HIS A 69 -18.70 5.79 5.56
CA HIS A 69 -17.77 4.94 4.82
C HIS A 69 -18.45 3.72 4.20
N LEU A 70 -19.40 3.09 4.90
CA LEU A 70 -20.15 1.93 4.41
C LEU A 70 -20.96 2.23 3.14
N TYR A 71 -21.58 3.41 3.10
CA TYR A 71 -22.46 3.83 2.00
C TYR A 71 -21.78 4.81 1.02
N GLY A 72 -20.50 5.11 1.23
CA GLY A 72 -19.74 6.01 0.34
C GLY A 72 -20.29 7.43 0.30
N LEU A 73 -20.86 7.91 1.42
CA LEU A 73 -21.39 9.27 1.49
C LEU A 73 -20.26 10.29 1.38
N PRO A 74 -20.44 11.37 0.58
CA PRO A 74 -19.33 12.23 0.20
C PRO A 74 -18.81 13.10 1.32
N SER A 75 -19.59 13.39 2.37
CA SER A 75 -19.19 14.25 3.48
C SER A 75 -19.97 13.99 4.75
N LEU A 76 -19.42 14.35 5.91
CA LEU A 76 -20.10 14.29 7.20
C LEU A 76 -21.39 15.13 7.21
N ARG A 77 -21.43 16.27 6.50
CA ARG A 77 -22.65 17.07 6.37
C ARG A 77 -23.75 16.25 5.70
N ARG A 78 -23.45 15.63 4.55
CA ARG A 78 -24.41 14.76 3.86
C ARG A 78 -24.80 13.55 4.70
N THR A 79 -23.85 13.00 5.47
CA THR A 79 -24.15 11.89 6.39
C THR A 79 -25.13 12.32 7.47
N ALA A 80 -24.96 13.49 8.09
CA ALA A 80 -25.91 13.99 9.11
C ALA A 80 -27.31 14.25 8.51
N GLU A 81 -27.38 14.78 7.29
CA GLU A 81 -28.65 14.96 6.56
C GLU A 81 -29.33 13.61 6.30
N GLU A 82 -28.58 12.61 5.80
CA GLU A 82 -29.13 11.26 5.55
C GLU A 82 -29.56 10.55 6.84
N VAL A 83 -28.78 10.67 7.92
CA VAL A 83 -29.13 10.14 9.25
C VAL A 83 -30.45 10.76 9.76
N GLY A 84 -30.66 12.04 9.48
CA GLY A 84 -31.90 12.73 9.84
C GLY A 84 -33.15 12.14 9.17
N LEU A 85 -33.02 11.54 8.01
CA LEU A 85 -34.13 11.08 7.16
C LEU A 85 -34.25 9.55 7.06
N ASN A 86 -33.16 8.80 7.24
CA ASN A 86 -33.13 7.36 7.03
C ASN A 86 -33.38 6.60 8.34
N VAL A 87 -34.44 5.84 8.37
CA VAL A 87 -34.90 5.05 9.53
C VAL A 87 -33.83 4.03 9.96
N ALA A 88 -33.20 3.32 9.00
CA ALA A 88 -32.18 2.32 9.33
C ALA A 88 -30.91 2.95 9.93
N TYR A 89 -30.56 4.18 9.52
CA TYR A 89 -29.42 4.90 10.12
C TYR A 89 -29.75 5.35 11.55
N ARG A 90 -30.96 5.88 11.77
CA ARG A 90 -31.43 6.23 13.11
C ARG A 90 -31.46 5.03 14.04
N TRP A 91 -32.02 3.92 13.57
CA TRP A 91 -32.04 2.66 14.31
C TRP A 91 -30.62 2.23 14.74
N PHE A 92 -29.69 2.24 13.80
CA PHE A 92 -28.30 1.84 14.08
C PHE A 92 -27.57 2.74 15.08
N LEU A 93 -27.95 4.01 15.13
CA LEU A 93 -27.43 4.99 16.10
C LEU A 93 -28.17 4.97 17.44
N GLY A 94 -29.29 4.26 17.55
CA GLY A 94 -30.13 4.22 18.73
C GLY A 94 -31.04 5.44 18.92
N TYR A 95 -31.33 6.21 17.84
CA TYR A 95 -32.20 7.38 17.86
C TYR A 95 -33.64 7.05 17.46
N THR A 96 -34.60 7.68 18.12
CA THR A 96 -36.01 7.64 17.72
C THR A 96 -36.28 8.47 16.45
N LEU A 97 -37.46 8.35 15.85
CA LEU A 97 -37.79 9.07 14.62
C LEU A 97 -37.81 10.61 14.78
N GLN A 98 -38.09 11.12 15.97
CA GLN A 98 -38.22 12.57 16.25
C GLN A 98 -37.01 13.19 16.96
N GLU A 99 -36.14 12.39 17.51
CA GLU A 99 -34.99 12.83 18.27
C GLU A 99 -33.97 13.56 17.38
N GLU A 100 -33.36 14.63 17.89
CA GLU A 100 -32.32 15.36 17.15
C GLU A 100 -31.04 14.56 17.08
N THR A 101 -30.53 14.36 15.88
CA THR A 101 -29.26 13.65 15.62
C THR A 101 -28.09 14.61 15.70
N PRO A 102 -26.86 14.10 15.99
CA PRO A 102 -25.69 14.96 16.15
C PRO A 102 -25.39 15.77 14.89
N HIS A 103 -25.07 17.05 15.09
CA HIS A 103 -24.67 17.91 14.00
C HIS A 103 -23.29 17.49 13.44
N PHE A 104 -23.10 17.58 12.13
CA PHE A 104 -21.85 17.16 11.47
C PHE A 104 -20.59 17.85 12.01
N SER A 105 -20.69 19.10 12.51
CA SER A 105 -19.56 19.81 13.09
C SER A 105 -19.06 19.18 14.38
N THR A 106 -19.95 18.62 15.19
CA THR A 106 -19.60 17.89 16.42
C THR A 106 -18.80 16.64 16.09
N VAL A 107 -19.26 15.86 15.10
CA VAL A 107 -18.54 14.69 14.60
C VAL A 107 -17.15 15.10 14.08
N SER A 108 -17.12 16.11 13.20
CA SER A 108 -15.87 16.61 12.59
C SER A 108 -14.89 17.12 13.65
N TYR A 109 -15.37 17.82 14.69
CA TYR A 109 -14.53 18.33 15.76
C TYR A 109 -13.84 17.19 16.53
N ASN A 110 -14.62 16.16 16.92
CA ASN A 110 -14.08 15.02 17.67
C ASN A 110 -13.03 14.24 16.83
N PHE A 111 -13.30 13.96 15.56
CA PHE A 111 -12.34 13.27 14.68
C PHE A 111 -11.14 14.11 14.27
N ARG A 112 -11.14 15.41 14.51
CA ARG A 112 -10.00 16.29 14.26
C ARG A 112 -9.15 16.53 15.52
N HIS A 113 -9.75 16.56 16.69
CA HIS A 113 -9.11 17.06 17.90
C HIS A 113 -9.05 16.05 19.04
N ARG A 114 -9.91 15.03 19.05
CA ARG A 114 -9.98 14.04 20.13
C ARG A 114 -9.54 12.65 19.66
N PHE A 115 -10.12 12.14 18.58
CA PHE A 115 -9.78 10.82 18.07
C PHE A 115 -8.56 10.92 17.15
N THR A 116 -7.39 10.71 17.75
CA THR A 116 -6.09 10.78 17.09
C THR A 116 -5.86 9.60 16.14
N GLU A 117 -4.69 9.59 15.48
CA GLU A 117 -4.26 8.46 14.66
C GLU A 117 -4.21 7.15 15.44
N GLU A 118 -3.74 7.21 16.70
CA GLU A 118 -3.68 6.07 17.61
C GLU A 118 -5.07 5.46 17.88
N THR A 119 -6.08 6.31 18.17
CA THR A 119 -7.46 5.85 18.36
C THR A 119 -8.01 5.17 17.09
N VAL A 120 -7.72 5.72 15.92
CA VAL A 120 -8.14 5.14 14.64
C VAL A 120 -7.45 3.80 14.39
N ASP A 121 -6.17 3.68 14.73
CA ASP A 121 -5.42 2.43 14.62
C ASP A 121 -5.96 1.37 15.58
N HIS A 122 -6.33 1.73 16.82
CA HIS A 122 -6.98 0.81 17.75
C HIS A 122 -8.32 0.29 17.19
N VAL A 123 -9.15 1.17 16.64
CA VAL A 123 -10.42 0.77 16.01
C VAL A 123 -10.20 -0.14 14.81
N PHE A 124 -9.19 0.15 13.98
CA PHE A 124 -8.85 -0.68 12.84
C PHE A 124 -8.39 -2.08 13.27
N ARG A 125 -7.51 -2.17 14.27
CA ARG A 125 -7.01 -3.43 14.84
C ARG A 125 -8.12 -4.23 15.50
N TRP A 126 -8.96 -3.59 16.31
CA TRP A 126 -10.13 -4.25 16.92
C TRP A 126 -11.00 -4.97 15.87
N ILE A 127 -11.32 -4.30 14.75
CA ILE A 127 -12.10 -4.94 13.69
C ILE A 127 -11.35 -6.13 13.07
N LEU A 128 -10.02 -6.08 12.97
CA LEU A 128 -9.22 -7.23 12.51
C LEU A 128 -9.21 -8.37 13.53
N GLU A 129 -9.18 -8.07 14.82
CA GLU A 129 -9.32 -9.06 15.89
C GLU A 129 -10.66 -9.81 15.78
N GLU A 130 -11.76 -9.08 15.59
CA GLU A 130 -13.10 -9.69 15.35
C GLU A 130 -13.11 -10.63 14.11
N VAL A 131 -12.39 -10.23 13.04
CA VAL A 131 -12.23 -11.09 11.85
C VAL A 131 -11.40 -12.34 12.17
N ALA A 132 -10.35 -12.19 12.97
CA ALA A 132 -9.48 -13.31 13.39
C ALA A 132 -10.22 -14.27 14.33
N GLU A 133 -10.96 -13.76 15.32
CA GLU A 133 -11.78 -14.55 16.25
C GLU A 133 -12.88 -15.34 15.51
N ALA A 134 -13.44 -14.76 14.44
CA ALA A 134 -14.37 -15.47 13.56
C ALA A 134 -13.70 -16.52 12.65
N GLY A 135 -12.37 -16.65 12.66
CA GLY A 135 -11.63 -17.62 11.85
C GLY A 135 -11.49 -17.28 10.36
N TYR A 136 -11.79 -16.06 9.95
CA TYR A 136 -11.78 -15.65 8.53
C TYR A 136 -10.44 -15.04 8.09
N LEU A 137 -9.55 -14.69 9.02
CA LEU A 137 -8.26 -14.11 8.70
C LEU A 137 -7.26 -15.19 8.25
N SER A 138 -6.53 -14.93 7.19
CA SER A 138 -5.54 -15.86 6.65
C SER A 138 -4.30 -15.13 6.12
N PRO A 139 -3.42 -14.64 7.00
CA PRO A 139 -2.30 -13.76 6.64
C PRO A 139 -1.03 -14.49 6.16
N LYS A 140 -1.02 -15.83 6.03
CA LYS A 140 0.17 -16.57 5.52
C LYS A 140 0.68 -16.04 4.18
N ALA A 141 -0.22 -15.69 3.26
CA ALA A 141 0.10 -15.02 2.01
C ALA A 141 -0.59 -13.66 1.97
N VAL A 142 0.20 -12.59 1.87
CA VAL A 142 -0.30 -11.22 1.83
C VAL A 142 -0.03 -10.57 0.48
N PHE A 143 -0.96 -9.71 0.06
CA PHE A 143 -0.93 -8.99 -1.20
C PHE A 143 -0.67 -7.52 -0.93
N ILE A 144 0.42 -6.98 -1.47
CA ILE A 144 0.83 -5.57 -1.31
C ILE A 144 0.69 -4.84 -2.63
N ASP A 145 0.05 -3.66 -2.60
CA ASP A 145 -0.05 -2.78 -3.75
C ASP A 145 -0.37 -1.34 -3.31
N GLY A 146 -0.14 -0.38 -4.22
CA GLY A 146 -0.43 1.03 -4.02
C GLY A 146 -1.63 1.52 -4.81
N THR A 147 -2.41 2.44 -4.24
CA THR A 147 -3.49 3.08 -4.98
C THR A 147 -3.56 4.58 -4.72
N HIS A 148 -3.67 5.36 -5.80
CA HIS A 148 -3.74 6.81 -5.72
C HIS A 148 -5.16 7.31 -5.40
N ILE A 149 -5.21 8.29 -4.49
CA ILE A 149 -6.41 9.00 -4.05
C ILE A 149 -6.21 10.46 -4.43
N LYS A 150 -7.13 11.03 -5.22
CA LYS A 150 -7.06 12.43 -5.61
C LYS A 150 -7.20 13.34 -4.38
N ALA A 151 -6.25 14.24 -4.19
CA ALA A 151 -6.23 15.18 -3.08
C ALA A 151 -7.20 16.35 -3.27
N ASN A 152 -7.66 16.94 -2.17
CA ASN A 152 -8.41 18.18 -2.16
C ASN A 152 -7.47 19.38 -2.34
N ALA A 153 -6.80 19.43 -3.48
CA ALA A 153 -5.76 20.40 -3.80
C ALA A 153 -6.06 21.15 -5.09
N ASN A 154 -5.84 22.46 -5.07
CA ASN A 154 -5.99 23.28 -6.27
C ASN A 154 -4.76 23.12 -7.17
N THR A 155 -4.93 22.54 -8.34
CA THR A 155 -3.85 22.29 -9.30
C THR A 155 -3.23 23.55 -9.89
N LYS A 156 -3.95 24.68 -9.87
CA LYS A 156 -3.44 25.98 -10.34
C LYS A 156 -2.61 26.72 -9.28
N LYS A 157 -2.81 26.42 -7.98
CA LYS A 157 -2.07 27.01 -6.86
C LYS A 157 -0.94 26.08 -6.44
N GLN A 158 0.19 26.19 -7.13
CA GLN A 158 1.38 25.35 -6.89
C GLN A 158 2.64 26.20 -6.70
N MET A 159 3.58 25.69 -5.93
CA MET A 159 4.89 26.30 -5.72
C MET A 159 6.00 25.27 -5.95
N LYS A 160 7.17 25.72 -6.38
CA LYS A 160 8.38 24.89 -6.45
C LYS A 160 9.17 25.06 -5.16
N VAL A 161 9.44 23.97 -4.50
CA VAL A 161 10.20 23.93 -3.23
C VAL A 161 11.44 23.08 -3.44
N GLN A 162 12.58 23.56 -2.95
CA GLN A 162 13.79 22.76 -2.89
C GLN A 162 13.79 21.96 -1.58
N ILE A 163 13.87 20.64 -1.69
CA ILE A 163 13.95 19.73 -0.54
C ILE A 163 15.25 18.95 -0.62
N PRO A 164 15.86 18.60 0.53
CA PRO A 164 16.98 17.66 0.55
C PRO A 164 16.58 16.34 -0.12
N VAL A 165 17.53 15.75 -0.86
CA VAL A 165 17.35 14.38 -1.32
C VAL A 165 17.58 13.49 -0.11
N ALA A 166 16.53 12.85 0.38
CA ALA A 166 16.67 11.86 1.45
C ALA A 166 17.63 10.74 0.99
N SER A 167 18.58 10.38 1.85
CA SER A 167 19.35 9.15 1.67
C SER A 167 18.40 7.95 1.76
N LYS A 168 18.69 6.89 1.02
CA LYS A 168 17.99 5.62 1.20
C LYS A 168 18.24 5.16 2.65
N HIS A 169 17.22 4.70 3.36
CA HIS A 169 17.36 4.27 4.77
C HIS A 169 18.36 3.10 4.92
N TYR A 170 18.50 2.26 3.88
CA TYR A 170 19.51 1.19 3.80
C TYR A 170 20.86 1.65 3.22
N ALA A 171 21.09 2.97 3.09
CA ALA A 171 22.31 3.48 2.45
C ALA A 171 23.59 3.15 3.22
N GLN A 172 23.50 3.07 4.53
CA GLN A 172 24.63 2.72 5.37
C GLN A 172 24.98 1.24 5.20
N GLU A 173 24.01 0.34 5.33
CA GLU A 173 24.17 -1.10 5.11
C GLU A 173 24.72 -1.40 3.70
N LEU A 174 24.14 -0.77 2.68
CA LEU A 174 24.63 -0.90 1.30
C LEU A 174 26.10 -0.45 1.19
N MET A 175 26.48 0.63 1.85
CA MET A 175 27.86 1.16 1.78
C MET A 175 28.85 0.25 2.49
N GLU A 176 28.48 -0.32 3.63
CA GLU A 176 29.30 -1.30 4.37
C GLU A 176 29.57 -2.53 3.50
N GLU A 177 28.54 -3.11 2.89
CA GLU A 177 28.68 -4.26 2.00
C GLU A 177 29.44 -3.92 0.69
N VAL A 178 29.21 -2.74 0.12
CA VAL A 178 29.97 -2.27 -1.05
C VAL A 178 31.45 -2.14 -0.70
N ASN A 179 31.78 -1.63 0.48
CA ASN A 179 33.16 -1.50 0.90
C ASN A 179 33.82 -2.86 1.14
N ALA A 180 33.10 -3.80 1.78
CA ALA A 180 33.57 -5.18 1.95
C ALA A 180 33.80 -5.88 0.58
N ASP A 181 32.88 -5.70 -0.36
CA ASP A 181 33.00 -6.24 -1.72
C ASP A 181 34.20 -5.64 -2.47
N ARG A 182 34.43 -4.35 -2.32
CA ARG A 182 35.58 -3.68 -2.91
C ARG A 182 36.95 -4.17 -2.32
N GLU A 183 36.99 -4.33 -1.02
CA GLU A 183 38.18 -4.85 -0.32
C GLU A 183 38.49 -6.29 -0.75
N SER A 184 37.51 -7.15 -0.88
CA SER A 184 37.65 -8.52 -1.38
C SER A 184 38.27 -8.57 -2.78
N HIS A 185 38.01 -7.54 -3.59
CA HIS A 185 38.60 -7.37 -4.94
C HIS A 185 39.86 -6.49 -4.97
N GLY A 186 40.48 -6.23 -3.83
CA GLY A 186 41.72 -5.41 -3.74
C GLY A 186 41.52 -3.94 -4.13
N LYS A 187 40.28 -3.39 -4.02
CA LYS A 187 40.00 -1.97 -4.23
C LYS A 187 39.91 -1.25 -2.91
N LYS A 188 40.28 0.03 -2.90
CA LYS A 188 40.12 0.87 -1.70
C LYS A 188 38.62 1.06 -1.39
N PRO A 189 38.22 0.97 -0.12
CA PRO A 189 36.86 1.34 0.30
C PRO A 189 36.62 2.81 -0.05
N PHE A 190 35.34 3.16 -0.13
CA PHE A 190 34.92 4.55 -0.26
C PHE A 190 35.05 5.23 1.12
N ASP A 191 35.75 6.33 1.18
CA ASP A 191 35.75 7.22 2.34
C ASP A 191 34.44 8.01 2.35
N ASP A 192 33.94 8.33 3.55
CA ASP A 192 32.73 9.13 3.73
C ASP A 192 32.76 10.51 3.06
N ASP A 193 33.97 11.00 2.76
CA ASP A 193 34.26 12.31 2.18
C ASP A 193 34.44 12.29 0.64
N ASP A 194 34.51 11.11 -0.01
CA ASP A 194 34.70 11.02 -1.45
C ASP A 194 33.43 11.31 -2.23
N GLU A 195 33.31 12.51 -2.81
CA GLU A 195 32.27 12.84 -3.80
C GLU A 195 32.42 11.96 -5.06
N PRO A 196 31.28 11.51 -5.67
CA PRO A 196 31.33 10.81 -6.94
C PRO A 196 32.01 11.71 -7.99
N PRO A 197 32.88 11.16 -8.87
CA PRO A 197 33.55 11.94 -9.89
C PRO A 197 32.50 12.59 -10.80
N THR A 198 32.44 13.92 -10.77
CA THR A 198 31.69 14.70 -11.75
C THR A 198 32.22 14.40 -13.14
N PRO A 199 31.36 14.20 -14.17
CA PRO A 199 31.82 14.00 -15.53
C PRO A 199 32.72 15.17 -15.97
N PRO A 200 33.77 14.94 -16.75
CA PRO A 200 34.78 15.97 -17.04
C PRO A 200 34.12 17.13 -17.80
N LYS A 201 33.98 18.26 -17.12
CA LYS A 201 33.67 19.54 -17.80
C LYS A 201 34.87 19.90 -18.63
N LYS A 202 34.65 20.18 -19.93
CA LYS A 202 35.64 20.67 -20.86
C LYS A 202 36.51 21.79 -20.21
N ARG A 203 37.84 21.58 -20.27
CA ARG A 203 38.82 22.53 -19.76
C ARG A 203 38.62 23.93 -20.31
N ARG A 204 38.51 24.92 -19.43
CA ARG A 204 39.02 26.28 -19.68
C ARG A 204 39.55 26.86 -18.37
N ASP A 205 40.85 27.17 -18.43
CA ASP A 205 41.62 28.14 -17.69
C ASP A 205 41.93 28.00 -16.19
N ASN A 206 43.25 27.95 -16.00
CA ASN A 206 43.99 28.16 -14.77
C ASN A 206 43.65 29.50 -14.10
N THR A 207 43.28 29.44 -12.84
CA THR A 207 43.79 30.37 -11.82
C THR A 207 43.43 29.88 -10.40
N SER A 208 44.47 29.87 -9.58
CA SER A 208 44.50 29.94 -8.10
C SER A 208 43.81 28.87 -7.27
N LYS A 209 44.66 27.99 -6.76
CA LYS A 209 44.41 27.10 -5.63
C LYS A 209 44.03 27.88 -4.37
N LYS A 210 42.78 27.90 -4.00
CA LYS A 210 42.35 27.97 -2.61
C LYS A 210 41.49 26.72 -2.34
N LYS A 211 42.06 25.77 -1.59
CA LYS A 211 41.30 24.71 -0.93
C LYS A 211 40.42 25.38 0.13
N LEU A 212 39.23 25.83 -0.25
CA LEU A 212 38.17 26.02 0.70
C LEU A 212 37.62 24.63 1.02
N ALA A 213 37.56 24.32 2.32
CA ALA A 213 36.85 23.17 2.84
C ALA A 213 35.43 23.22 2.23
N ARG A 214 35.15 22.32 1.27
CA ARG A 214 33.81 22.16 0.69
C ARG A 214 32.94 21.53 1.76
N ARG A 215 32.09 22.33 2.43
CA ARG A 215 30.95 21.82 3.18
C ARG A 215 30.17 20.88 2.27
N LYS A 216 29.82 19.69 2.75
CA LYS A 216 28.87 18.77 2.08
C LYS A 216 27.65 19.61 1.65
N LYS A 217 27.53 19.93 0.37
CA LYS A 217 26.31 20.56 -0.15
C LYS A 217 25.26 19.48 -0.23
N GLU A 218 24.26 19.56 0.63
CA GLU A 218 23.08 18.71 0.53
C GLU A 218 22.55 18.74 -0.91
N LYS A 219 22.38 17.58 -1.51
CA LYS A 219 21.76 17.47 -2.84
C LYS A 219 20.30 17.90 -2.70
N LEU A 220 19.94 19.04 -3.26
CA LEU A 220 18.58 19.54 -3.28
C LEU A 220 17.90 19.12 -4.57
N ARG A 221 16.65 18.63 -4.45
CA ARG A 221 15.75 18.43 -5.60
C ARG A 221 14.60 19.42 -5.55
N THR A 222 14.18 19.90 -6.72
CA THR A 222 12.99 20.75 -6.83
C THR A 222 11.75 19.89 -6.95
N VAL A 223 10.83 20.06 -6.01
CA VAL A 223 9.53 19.37 -5.99
C VAL A 223 8.42 20.39 -6.13
N THR A 224 7.38 20.05 -6.89
CA THR A 224 6.17 20.87 -7.00
C THR A 224 5.21 20.48 -5.88
N ARG A 225 4.87 21.44 -5.00
CA ARG A 225 3.89 21.28 -3.92
C ARG A 225 2.63 22.09 -4.17
N SER A 226 1.51 21.61 -3.68
CA SER A 226 0.26 22.37 -3.63
C SER A 226 0.33 23.42 -2.52
N VAL A 227 -0.19 24.62 -2.79
CA VAL A 227 -0.34 25.65 -1.75
C VAL A 227 -1.52 25.35 -0.82
N THR A 228 -2.56 24.70 -1.36
CA THR A 228 -3.80 24.41 -0.62
C THR A 228 -3.76 23.12 0.19
N ASP A 229 -2.87 22.21 -0.17
CA ASP A 229 -2.62 20.93 0.52
C ASP A 229 -1.15 20.54 0.33
N PRO A 230 -0.23 21.08 1.18
CA PRO A 230 1.21 20.91 1.01
C PRO A 230 1.70 19.46 1.17
N ASP A 231 0.95 18.61 1.88
CA ASP A 231 1.29 17.21 2.14
C ASP A 231 0.95 16.32 0.95
N SER A 232 0.12 16.79 0.02
CA SER A 232 -0.18 16.04 -1.19
C SER A 232 0.98 16.05 -2.18
N GLY A 233 1.22 14.92 -2.85
CA GLY A 233 2.24 14.77 -3.88
C GLY A 233 1.69 15.00 -5.29
N LEU A 234 2.52 15.56 -6.18
CA LEU A 234 2.15 15.68 -7.59
C LEU A 234 2.34 14.34 -8.30
N PHE A 235 1.24 13.64 -8.54
CA PHE A 235 1.21 12.41 -9.32
C PHE A 235 1.10 12.69 -10.81
N VAL A 236 1.95 12.03 -11.60
CA VAL A 236 1.98 12.13 -13.06
C VAL A 236 1.95 10.74 -13.66
N LYS A 237 0.93 10.44 -14.47
CA LYS A 237 0.82 9.19 -15.22
C LYS A 237 0.62 9.48 -16.69
N GLY A 238 1.66 9.19 -17.50
CA GLY A 238 1.67 9.54 -18.91
C GLY A 238 1.61 11.07 -19.15
N GLU A 239 1.27 11.46 -20.36
CA GLU A 239 1.23 12.89 -20.74
C GLU A 239 -0.02 13.62 -20.25
N HIS A 240 -1.11 12.92 -19.99
CA HIS A 240 -2.43 13.51 -19.79
C HIS A 240 -2.92 13.55 -18.35
N LYS A 241 -2.38 12.73 -17.44
CA LYS A 241 -2.86 12.70 -16.07
C LYS A 241 -1.87 13.32 -15.10
N ARG A 242 -2.18 14.55 -14.69
CA ARG A 242 -1.39 15.35 -13.75
C ARG A 242 -2.30 15.87 -12.63
N GLN A 243 -2.12 15.40 -11.40
CA GLN A 243 -2.96 15.79 -10.27
C GLN A 243 -2.20 15.68 -8.95
N PHE A 244 -2.58 16.46 -7.96
CA PHE A 244 -2.16 16.22 -6.59
C PHE A 244 -2.93 15.01 -6.03
N ALA A 245 -2.21 14.13 -5.37
CA ALA A 245 -2.75 12.88 -4.85
C ALA A 245 -2.01 12.46 -3.58
N TYR A 246 -2.63 11.58 -2.83
CA TYR A 246 -2.03 10.69 -1.87
C TYR A 246 -1.97 9.28 -2.45
N GLU A 247 -1.13 8.44 -1.92
CA GLU A 247 -1.05 7.02 -2.25
C GLU A 247 -1.26 6.19 -1.00
N ALA A 248 -2.16 5.22 -1.08
CA ALA A 248 -2.40 4.27 -0.02
C ALA A 248 -1.70 2.94 -0.40
N HIS A 249 -0.60 2.66 0.29
CA HIS A 249 0.09 1.38 0.22
C HIS A 249 -0.61 0.43 1.17
N THR A 250 -1.22 -0.60 0.62
CA THR A 250 -2.20 -1.42 1.33
C THR A 250 -1.78 -2.89 1.28
N VAL A 251 -1.99 -3.58 2.39
CA VAL A 251 -1.79 -5.02 2.52
C VAL A 251 -3.13 -5.67 2.75
N CYS A 252 -3.44 -6.74 2.03
CA CYS A 252 -4.59 -7.58 2.34
C CYS A 252 -4.22 -9.06 2.33
N ASP A 253 -5.04 -9.88 2.99
CA ASP A 253 -4.92 -11.33 2.95
C ASP A 253 -5.53 -11.94 1.66
N LYS A 254 -5.49 -13.25 1.52
CA LYS A 254 -6.05 -13.96 0.36
C LYS A 254 -7.56 -13.80 0.21
N HIS A 255 -8.26 -13.44 1.28
CA HIS A 255 -9.69 -13.19 1.30
C HIS A 255 -10.02 -11.72 1.01
N GLY A 256 -9.00 -10.83 0.94
CA GLY A 256 -9.13 -9.40 0.73
C GLY A 256 -9.61 -8.67 1.97
N PHE A 257 -9.33 -9.15 3.18
CA PHE A 257 -9.36 -8.34 4.38
C PHE A 257 -8.10 -7.46 4.40
N VAL A 258 -8.29 -6.16 4.59
CA VAL A 258 -7.17 -5.22 4.66
C VAL A 258 -6.51 -5.35 6.03
N LEU A 259 -5.22 -5.70 6.05
CA LEU A 259 -4.43 -5.93 7.25
C LEU A 259 -3.71 -4.67 7.71
N GLU A 260 -3.21 -3.89 6.76
CA GLU A 260 -2.48 -2.63 7.04
C GLU A 260 -2.60 -1.67 5.86
N ALA A 261 -2.48 -0.37 6.15
CA ALA A 261 -2.41 0.68 5.13
C ALA A 261 -1.53 1.84 5.60
N VAL A 262 -0.50 2.16 4.82
CA VAL A 262 0.36 3.32 5.01
C VAL A 262 0.07 4.34 3.91
N ILE A 263 -0.13 5.59 4.28
CA ILE A 263 -0.48 6.65 3.35
C ILE A 263 0.71 7.59 3.16
N THR A 264 1.05 7.85 1.91
CA THR A 264 2.15 8.74 1.53
C THR A 264 1.68 9.83 0.57
N PRO A 265 2.48 10.91 0.37
CA PRO A 265 2.27 11.81 -0.76
C PRO A 265 2.35 11.04 -2.08
N GLY A 266 1.43 11.28 -3.01
CA GLY A 266 1.30 10.50 -4.26
C GLY A 266 2.44 10.60 -5.28
N ASN A 267 3.57 11.20 -4.89
CA ASN A 267 4.82 11.23 -5.64
C ASN A 267 5.94 10.43 -4.96
N VAL A 268 5.63 9.70 -3.91
CA VAL A 268 6.52 8.72 -3.27
C VAL A 268 6.43 7.43 -4.07
N HIS A 269 7.56 6.81 -4.35
CA HIS A 269 7.59 5.55 -5.10
C HIS A 269 7.25 4.38 -4.18
N ASP A 270 6.53 3.39 -4.67
CA ASP A 270 6.09 2.20 -3.94
C ASP A 270 7.22 1.52 -3.15
N SER A 271 8.41 1.40 -3.77
CA SER A 271 9.58 0.79 -3.13
C SER A 271 10.12 1.57 -1.92
N VAL A 272 9.75 2.85 -1.76
CA VAL A 272 10.18 3.67 -0.60
C VAL A 272 9.23 3.45 0.58
N ALA A 273 7.95 3.24 0.30
CA ALA A 273 6.96 2.98 1.34
C ALA A 273 6.93 1.51 1.80
N PHE A 274 7.59 0.62 1.04
CA PHE A 274 7.53 -0.83 1.27
C PHE A 274 7.97 -1.21 2.68
N ASP A 275 9.09 -0.68 3.15
CA ASP A 275 9.65 -1.11 4.44
C ASP A 275 8.71 -0.83 5.60
N GLU A 276 8.12 0.37 5.64
CA GLU A 276 7.16 0.71 6.70
C GLU A 276 5.92 -0.19 6.66
N VAL A 277 5.40 -0.47 5.46
CA VAL A 277 4.24 -1.36 5.27
C VAL A 277 4.58 -2.79 5.66
N TYR A 278 5.75 -3.26 5.22
CA TYR A 278 6.24 -4.60 5.46
C TYR A 278 6.50 -4.84 6.95
N ASP A 279 7.22 -3.93 7.61
CA ASP A 279 7.55 -4.06 9.02
C ASP A 279 6.28 -4.09 9.88
N ARG A 280 5.33 -3.18 9.65
CA ARG A 280 4.05 -3.14 10.37
C ARG A 280 3.23 -4.42 10.21
N VAL A 281 3.14 -4.96 8.98
CA VAL A 281 2.34 -6.18 8.75
C VAL A 281 3.02 -7.43 9.29
N THR A 282 4.35 -7.53 9.22
CA THR A 282 5.08 -8.71 9.73
C THR A 282 5.23 -8.70 11.24
N GLU A 283 5.22 -7.51 11.88
CA GLU A 283 5.13 -7.37 13.33
C GLU A 283 3.75 -7.77 13.85
N ALA A 284 2.69 -7.32 13.17
CA ALA A 284 1.31 -7.65 13.56
C ALA A 284 0.93 -9.11 13.25
N PHE A 285 1.49 -9.69 12.19
CA PHE A 285 1.20 -11.04 11.70
C PHE A 285 2.50 -11.81 11.42
N PRO A 286 3.15 -12.36 12.46
CA PRO A 286 4.43 -13.10 12.30
C PRO A 286 4.33 -14.32 11.40
N GLU A 287 3.13 -14.90 11.22
CA GLU A 287 2.84 -16.05 10.36
C GLU A 287 2.87 -15.75 8.85
N VAL A 288 3.13 -14.52 8.44
CA VAL A 288 3.31 -14.16 7.03
C VAL A 288 4.52 -14.89 6.45
N GLU A 289 4.30 -15.71 5.45
CA GLU A 289 5.32 -16.50 4.75
C GLU A 289 5.61 -15.97 3.35
N THR A 290 4.57 -15.47 2.66
CA THR A 290 4.66 -15.04 1.26
C THR A 290 4.14 -13.62 1.06
N ILE A 291 4.96 -12.79 0.42
CA ILE A 291 4.60 -11.45 -0.01
C ILE A 291 4.33 -11.47 -1.51
N VAL A 292 3.13 -11.09 -1.92
CA VAL A 292 2.73 -11.00 -3.33
C VAL A 292 2.62 -9.53 -3.70
N ALA A 293 3.50 -9.06 -4.60
CA ALA A 293 3.55 -7.66 -4.97
C ALA A 293 3.73 -7.47 -6.48
N ASP A 294 3.57 -6.24 -6.99
CA ASP A 294 3.84 -5.98 -8.38
C ASP A 294 5.35 -5.83 -8.67
N SER A 295 5.71 -5.68 -9.93
CA SER A 295 7.11 -5.55 -10.34
C SER A 295 7.79 -4.24 -9.91
N ALA A 296 7.05 -3.25 -9.42
CA ALA A 296 7.60 -2.00 -8.91
C ALA A 296 8.29 -2.22 -7.55
N TYR A 297 7.82 -3.20 -6.79
CA TYR A 297 8.41 -3.60 -5.51
C TYR A 297 9.65 -4.49 -5.65
N LYS A 298 9.92 -5.04 -6.84
CA LYS A 298 11.11 -5.87 -7.06
C LYS A 298 12.36 -4.99 -7.21
N THR A 299 12.98 -4.67 -6.10
CA THR A 299 14.27 -3.98 -6.01
C THR A 299 15.27 -4.85 -5.24
N PRO A 300 16.61 -4.70 -5.46
CA PRO A 300 17.59 -5.51 -4.73
C PRO A 300 17.42 -5.46 -3.22
N HIS A 301 17.17 -4.27 -2.64
CA HIS A 301 16.93 -4.10 -1.21
C HIS A 301 15.70 -4.87 -0.72
N ILE A 302 14.56 -4.71 -1.38
CA ILE A 302 13.31 -5.39 -0.99
C ILE A 302 13.46 -6.90 -1.07
N CYS A 303 14.10 -7.40 -2.15
CA CYS A 303 14.37 -8.83 -2.28
C CYS A 303 15.25 -9.32 -1.12
N LYS A 304 16.36 -8.63 -0.83
CA LYS A 304 17.23 -8.97 0.29
C LYS A 304 16.46 -9.04 1.60
N LYS A 305 15.77 -7.96 1.99
CA LYS A 305 15.01 -7.86 3.24
C LYS A 305 14.02 -9.03 3.41
N VAL A 306 13.20 -9.31 2.39
CA VAL A 306 12.17 -10.35 2.47
C VAL A 306 12.78 -11.75 2.58
N PHE A 307 13.85 -12.06 1.80
CA PHE A 307 14.47 -13.37 1.84
C PHE A 307 15.36 -13.60 3.08
N GLU A 308 16.02 -12.57 3.61
CA GLU A 308 16.75 -12.66 4.87
C GLU A 308 15.84 -12.89 6.08
N ASP A 309 14.61 -12.36 6.03
CA ASP A 309 13.58 -12.66 7.03
C ASP A 309 12.98 -14.07 6.87
N GLY A 310 13.49 -14.89 5.95
CA GLY A 310 13.02 -16.25 5.69
C GLY A 310 11.67 -16.31 4.97
N ARG A 311 11.21 -15.22 4.36
CA ARG A 311 9.95 -15.12 3.62
C ARG A 311 10.20 -15.16 2.11
N VAL A 312 9.13 -15.34 1.33
CA VAL A 312 9.21 -15.41 -0.14
C VAL A 312 8.54 -14.21 -0.77
N LEU A 313 9.22 -13.58 -1.75
CA LEU A 313 8.66 -12.51 -2.57
C LEU A 313 8.19 -13.03 -3.92
N SER A 314 6.88 -13.05 -4.15
CA SER A 314 6.26 -13.42 -5.42
C SER A 314 5.90 -12.17 -6.23
N THR A 315 6.59 -11.97 -7.36
CA THR A 315 6.39 -10.81 -8.24
C THR A 315 6.36 -11.21 -9.71
N ALA A 316 5.83 -10.32 -10.56
CA ALA A 316 5.97 -10.48 -11.99
C ALA A 316 7.43 -10.37 -12.44
N TYR A 317 7.78 -11.18 -13.43
CA TYR A 317 9.07 -11.04 -14.09
C TYR A 317 9.14 -9.73 -14.87
N LYS A 318 10.19 -8.96 -14.62
CA LYS A 318 10.51 -7.77 -15.39
C LYS A 318 11.70 -8.07 -16.30
N ARG A 319 11.44 -8.12 -17.61
CA ARG A 319 12.50 -8.33 -18.60
C ARG A 319 13.51 -7.18 -18.52
N PRO A 320 14.81 -7.46 -18.31
CA PRO A 320 15.83 -6.43 -18.39
C PRO A 320 15.85 -5.74 -19.75
N GLN A 321 16.06 -4.42 -19.74
CA GLN A 321 16.15 -3.67 -20.97
C GLN A 321 17.48 -3.95 -21.67
N THR A 322 17.41 -4.21 -22.97
CA THR A 322 18.56 -4.39 -23.84
C THR A 322 18.58 -3.29 -24.89
N MET A 323 19.74 -3.09 -25.51
CA MET A 323 19.88 -2.20 -26.66
C MET A 323 18.96 -2.69 -27.79
N LYS A 324 18.24 -1.78 -28.44
CA LYS A 324 17.35 -2.13 -29.57
C LYS A 324 18.15 -2.82 -30.67
N GLY A 325 17.76 -4.05 -31.04
CA GLY A 325 18.45 -4.87 -32.01
C GLY A 325 19.79 -5.47 -31.52
N GLY A 326 20.12 -5.30 -30.23
CA GLY A 326 21.34 -5.85 -29.66
C GLY A 326 21.17 -7.26 -29.08
N HIS A 327 22.26 -7.80 -28.58
CA HIS A 327 22.25 -9.07 -27.86
C HIS A 327 21.31 -9.00 -26.66
N GLU A 328 20.59 -10.06 -26.43
CA GLU A 328 19.73 -10.22 -25.27
C GLU A 328 20.56 -10.45 -24.02
N TRP A 329 20.05 -9.95 -22.85
CA TRP A 329 20.82 -9.91 -21.62
C TRP A 329 21.27 -11.30 -21.15
N TRP A 330 20.50 -12.36 -21.36
CA TRP A 330 20.84 -13.76 -20.95
C TRP A 330 21.99 -14.37 -21.75
N LYS A 331 22.42 -13.73 -22.84
CA LYS A 331 23.63 -14.15 -23.57
C LYS A 331 24.91 -13.73 -22.88
N TYR A 332 24.80 -12.87 -21.85
CA TYR A 332 25.90 -12.53 -20.98
C TYR A 332 25.80 -13.37 -19.71
N VAL A 333 26.63 -14.42 -19.62
CA VAL A 333 26.57 -15.40 -18.53
C VAL A 333 27.54 -14.99 -17.42
N TYR A 334 27.00 -14.82 -16.23
CA TYR A 334 27.85 -14.61 -15.05
C TYR A 334 28.40 -15.94 -14.52
N ASP A 335 29.70 -16.03 -14.34
CA ASP A 335 30.39 -17.14 -13.73
C ASP A 335 30.77 -16.74 -12.29
N GLU A 336 30.10 -17.38 -11.34
CA GLU A 336 30.25 -17.08 -9.92
C GLU A 336 31.61 -17.55 -9.38
N TYR A 337 32.12 -18.66 -9.89
CA TYR A 337 33.39 -19.22 -9.43
C TYR A 337 34.58 -18.35 -9.80
N TYR A 338 34.61 -17.83 -11.03
CA TYR A 338 35.68 -16.94 -11.52
C TYR A 338 35.37 -15.44 -11.33
N ASP A 339 34.21 -15.11 -10.79
CA ASP A 339 33.72 -13.74 -10.70
C ASP A 339 33.91 -12.92 -11.97
N CYS A 340 33.40 -13.43 -13.07
CA CYS A 340 33.49 -12.81 -14.38
C CYS A 340 32.19 -12.96 -15.19
N VAL A 341 32.09 -12.23 -16.29
CA VAL A 341 30.95 -12.35 -17.22
C VAL A 341 31.46 -12.82 -18.58
N LEU A 342 30.86 -13.88 -19.11
CA LEU A 342 31.12 -14.36 -20.47
C LEU A 342 30.19 -13.64 -21.45
N CYS A 343 30.75 -13.07 -22.52
CA CYS A 343 29.96 -12.47 -23.58
C CYS A 343 29.48 -13.52 -24.61
N PRO A 344 28.54 -13.18 -25.53
CA PRO A 344 28.06 -14.10 -26.57
C PRO A 344 29.15 -14.69 -27.47
N GLU A 345 30.31 -14.03 -27.60
CA GLU A 345 31.48 -14.49 -28.34
C GLU A 345 32.52 -15.20 -27.41
N HIS A 346 32.05 -15.68 -26.23
CA HIS A 346 32.85 -16.42 -25.26
C HIS A 346 34.09 -15.67 -24.72
N GLN A 347 34.10 -14.34 -24.81
CA GLN A 347 35.16 -13.54 -24.22
C GLN A 347 34.83 -13.15 -22.78
N VAL A 348 35.85 -13.11 -21.94
CA VAL A 348 35.72 -12.79 -20.51
C VAL A 348 35.64 -11.28 -20.30
N LEU A 349 34.64 -10.82 -19.60
CA LEU A 349 34.57 -9.49 -19.01
C LEU A 349 35.01 -9.59 -17.56
N THR A 350 36.11 -8.92 -17.20
CA THR A 350 36.68 -8.96 -15.86
C THR A 350 36.07 -7.89 -14.95
N TYR A 351 36.06 -8.17 -13.66
CA TYR A 351 35.67 -7.21 -12.63
C TYR A 351 36.57 -5.96 -12.71
N ARG A 352 35.93 -4.80 -12.67
CA ARG A 352 36.66 -3.52 -12.67
C ARG A 352 36.49 -2.78 -11.35
N THR A 353 35.28 -2.63 -10.87
CA THR A 353 34.96 -1.87 -9.64
C THR A 353 33.52 -2.12 -9.23
N THR A 354 33.23 -1.90 -7.96
CA THR A 354 31.85 -1.78 -7.47
C THR A 354 31.57 -0.31 -7.21
N ASN A 355 30.47 0.19 -7.75
CA ASN A 355 30.09 1.59 -7.58
C ASN A 355 29.32 1.81 -6.27
N ARG A 356 29.05 3.08 -5.88
CA ARG A 356 28.34 3.45 -4.64
C ARG A 356 26.86 3.01 -4.60
N ASP A 357 26.27 2.70 -5.75
CA ASP A 357 24.91 2.18 -5.85
C ASP A 357 24.84 0.64 -5.74
N GLY A 358 25.99 -0.02 -5.43
CA GLY A 358 26.07 -1.45 -5.21
C GLY A 358 26.24 -2.27 -6.48
N TYR A 359 26.52 -1.68 -7.64
CA TYR A 359 26.72 -2.42 -8.88
C TYR A 359 28.19 -2.74 -9.11
N ARG A 360 28.54 -4.04 -9.20
CA ARG A 360 29.79 -4.55 -9.76
C ARG A 360 29.79 -4.29 -11.26
N GLU A 361 30.88 -3.72 -11.77
CA GLU A 361 31.10 -3.45 -13.19
C GLU A 361 32.10 -4.43 -13.77
N TYR A 362 31.66 -5.23 -14.75
CA TYR A 362 32.50 -6.13 -15.52
C TYR A 362 32.75 -5.53 -16.89
N ARG A 363 34.02 -5.48 -17.32
CA ARG A 363 34.39 -4.83 -18.58
C ARG A 363 35.16 -5.75 -19.50
N SER A 364 34.83 -5.63 -20.80
CA SER A 364 35.53 -6.33 -21.88
C SER A 364 36.86 -5.67 -22.22
N ASP A 365 37.82 -6.45 -22.75
CA ASP A 365 39.06 -5.92 -23.32
C ASP A 365 38.79 -5.22 -24.67
N PRO A 366 39.04 -3.91 -24.80
CA PRO A 366 38.87 -3.17 -26.02
C PRO A 366 39.69 -3.71 -27.18
N LYS A 367 40.87 -4.31 -26.92
CA LYS A 367 41.72 -4.90 -27.96
C LYS A 367 41.06 -6.08 -28.65
N ILE A 368 40.28 -6.88 -27.92
CA ILE A 368 39.54 -7.99 -28.44
C ILE A 368 38.29 -7.49 -29.15
N CYS A 369 37.55 -6.56 -28.51
CA CYS A 369 36.27 -6.07 -28.99
C CYS A 369 36.37 -5.20 -30.24
N VAL A 370 37.51 -4.61 -30.56
CA VAL A 370 37.72 -3.82 -31.77
C VAL A 370 37.51 -4.67 -33.05
N ASN A 371 37.90 -5.95 -33.00
CA ASN A 371 37.80 -6.90 -34.10
C ASN A 371 36.61 -7.87 -33.97
N CYS A 372 35.73 -7.66 -32.99
CA CYS A 372 34.60 -8.54 -32.75
C CYS A 372 33.54 -8.43 -33.85
N PRO A 373 33.11 -9.55 -34.51
CA PRO A 373 32.17 -9.53 -35.62
C PRO A 373 30.77 -9.04 -35.17
N THR A 374 30.38 -9.31 -33.93
CA THR A 374 29.07 -8.93 -33.36
C THR A 374 29.09 -7.66 -32.50
N ARG A 375 30.17 -6.87 -32.59
CA ARG A 375 30.32 -5.63 -31.81
C ARG A 375 29.11 -4.70 -31.94
N HIS A 376 28.56 -4.54 -33.13
CA HIS A 376 27.42 -3.68 -33.42
C HIS A 376 26.16 -4.09 -32.68
N LEU A 377 26.02 -5.36 -32.28
CA LEU A 377 24.92 -5.89 -31.43
C LEU A 377 25.23 -5.77 -29.95
N CYS A 378 26.50 -5.51 -29.59
CA CYS A 378 26.99 -5.55 -28.21
C CYS A 378 27.16 -4.15 -27.60
N THR A 379 27.87 -3.25 -28.31
CA THR A 379 28.18 -1.92 -27.79
C THR A 379 28.35 -0.87 -28.88
N HIS A 380 27.89 0.35 -28.63
CA HIS A 380 28.14 1.54 -29.44
C HIS A 380 29.23 2.45 -28.85
N SER A 381 29.98 1.96 -27.83
CA SER A 381 31.06 2.73 -27.23
C SER A 381 32.15 3.02 -28.28
N LYS A 382 32.63 4.28 -28.30
CA LYS A 382 33.76 4.69 -29.14
C LYS A 382 35.04 3.94 -28.77
N ASP A 383 35.20 3.61 -27.50
CA ASP A 383 36.35 2.89 -26.96
C ASP A 383 36.22 1.37 -27.10
N CYS A 384 35.25 0.88 -27.85
CA CYS A 384 34.99 -0.55 -28.07
C CYS A 384 34.84 -1.37 -26.77
N VAL A 385 34.36 -0.77 -25.69
CA VAL A 385 34.16 -1.43 -24.40
C VAL A 385 32.70 -1.77 -24.17
N LYS A 386 32.44 -3.00 -23.75
CA LYS A 386 31.16 -3.44 -23.16
C LYS A 386 31.30 -3.46 -21.64
N THR A 387 30.36 -2.84 -20.94
CA THR A 387 30.22 -2.95 -19.50
C THR A 387 28.95 -3.68 -19.17
N VAL A 388 29.03 -4.70 -18.33
CA VAL A 388 27.88 -5.39 -17.74
C VAL A 388 27.88 -5.07 -16.25
N GLN A 389 26.73 -4.77 -15.70
CA GLN A 389 26.57 -4.45 -14.29
C GLN A 389 25.75 -5.53 -13.58
N ARG A 390 26.22 -5.98 -12.41
CA ARG A 390 25.51 -6.90 -11.50
C ARG A 390 25.47 -6.27 -10.11
N HIS A 391 24.29 -6.14 -9.51
CA HIS A 391 24.17 -5.64 -8.13
C HIS A 391 24.72 -6.67 -7.14
N ILE A 392 25.32 -6.22 -6.04
CA ILE A 392 25.84 -7.11 -4.98
C ILE A 392 24.75 -8.00 -4.38
N TRP A 393 23.50 -7.52 -4.35
CA TRP A 393 22.31 -8.26 -3.91
C TRP A 393 21.53 -8.91 -5.05
N LYS A 394 22.18 -9.19 -6.17
CA LYS A 394 21.51 -9.76 -7.36
C LYS A 394 20.96 -11.16 -7.11
N ASP A 395 21.60 -11.92 -6.24
CA ASP A 395 21.20 -13.29 -5.93
C ASP A 395 19.80 -13.32 -5.30
N TYR A 396 19.46 -12.36 -4.44
CA TYR A 396 18.11 -12.22 -3.90
C TYR A 396 17.05 -11.86 -4.98
N GLU A 397 17.42 -11.03 -5.98
CA GLU A 397 16.52 -10.79 -7.11
C GLU A 397 16.30 -12.04 -7.95
N GLU A 398 17.32 -12.89 -8.10
CA GLU A 398 17.24 -14.17 -8.81
C GLU A 398 16.38 -15.17 -8.06
N LEU A 399 16.43 -15.21 -6.71
CA LEU A 399 15.49 -16.00 -5.91
C LEU A 399 14.04 -15.58 -6.16
N ALA A 400 13.75 -14.27 -6.22
CA ALA A 400 12.42 -13.78 -6.56
C ALA A 400 12.01 -14.14 -8.01
N ASP A 401 12.96 -14.17 -8.95
CA ASP A 401 12.69 -14.63 -10.33
C ASP A 401 12.43 -16.14 -10.37
N HIS A 402 13.10 -16.94 -9.54
CA HIS A 402 12.90 -18.38 -9.47
C HIS A 402 11.56 -18.75 -8.82
N ALA A 403 11.08 -17.96 -7.85
CA ALA A 403 9.79 -18.19 -7.21
C ALA A 403 8.64 -18.33 -8.22
N ARG A 404 8.67 -17.61 -9.35
CA ARG A 404 7.66 -17.71 -10.42
C ARG A 404 7.52 -19.10 -11.07
N TYR A 405 8.57 -19.94 -10.99
CA TYR A 405 8.52 -21.30 -11.52
C TYR A 405 7.86 -22.29 -10.57
N THR A 406 7.71 -21.94 -9.30
CA THR A 406 6.96 -22.71 -8.32
C THR A 406 5.47 -22.51 -8.56
N PRO A 407 4.68 -23.59 -8.78
CA PRO A 407 3.26 -23.49 -9.11
C PRO A 407 2.46 -22.70 -8.08
N GLU A 408 2.72 -22.88 -6.79
CA GLU A 408 2.06 -22.20 -5.69
C GLU A 408 2.21 -20.66 -5.79
N TYR A 409 3.44 -20.16 -5.92
CA TYR A 409 3.69 -18.70 -6.00
C TYR A 409 3.15 -18.08 -7.29
N ARG A 410 3.15 -18.85 -8.37
CA ARG A 410 2.54 -18.44 -9.64
C ARG A 410 1.02 -18.31 -9.49
N GLU A 411 0.35 -19.23 -8.82
CA GLU A 411 -1.08 -19.16 -8.54
C GLU A 411 -1.39 -17.95 -7.63
N LEU A 412 -0.65 -17.77 -6.54
CA LEU A 412 -0.80 -16.62 -5.66
C LEU A 412 -0.67 -15.29 -6.43
N TYR A 413 0.32 -15.19 -7.32
CA TYR A 413 0.47 -13.98 -8.13
C TYR A 413 -0.76 -13.72 -9.03
N GLN A 414 -1.35 -14.77 -9.62
CA GLN A 414 -2.56 -14.63 -10.45
C GLN A 414 -3.77 -14.15 -9.64
N ARG A 415 -3.85 -14.52 -8.37
CA ARG A 415 -4.93 -14.09 -7.46
C ARG A 415 -4.93 -12.61 -7.11
N ARG A 416 -3.90 -11.84 -7.43
CA ARG A 416 -3.88 -10.38 -7.20
C ARG A 416 -5.12 -9.68 -7.76
N LYS A 417 -5.63 -10.11 -8.92
CA LYS A 417 -6.83 -9.53 -9.55
C LYS A 417 -8.09 -9.72 -8.71
N GLU A 418 -8.18 -10.83 -8.00
CA GLU A 418 -9.33 -11.19 -7.17
C GLU A 418 -9.19 -10.72 -5.72
N THR A 419 -7.99 -10.32 -5.31
CA THR A 419 -7.67 -9.86 -3.96
C THR A 419 -7.46 -8.35 -3.92
N ILE A 420 -6.21 -7.87 -3.96
CA ILE A 420 -5.87 -6.45 -3.74
C ILE A 420 -6.47 -5.52 -4.80
N GLU A 421 -6.49 -5.92 -6.08
CA GLU A 421 -7.08 -5.10 -7.14
C GLU A 421 -8.60 -4.95 -6.94
N ARG A 422 -9.29 -6.01 -6.47
CA ARG A 422 -10.71 -5.98 -6.13
C ARG A 422 -10.98 -5.13 -4.89
N VAL A 423 -10.11 -5.21 -3.86
CA VAL A 423 -10.18 -4.32 -2.69
C VAL A 423 -10.15 -2.86 -3.13
N PHE A 424 -9.24 -2.48 -4.02
CA PHE A 424 -9.16 -1.12 -4.54
C PHE A 424 -10.36 -0.73 -5.42
N ALA A 425 -10.86 -1.65 -6.21
CA ALA A 425 -12.07 -1.40 -7.00
C ALA A 425 -13.26 -1.12 -6.07
N ASP A 426 -13.48 -1.95 -5.07
CA ASP A 426 -14.55 -1.78 -4.10
C ASP A 426 -14.40 -0.49 -3.28
N ALA A 427 -13.18 -0.17 -2.82
CA ALA A 427 -12.89 1.08 -2.11
C ALA A 427 -13.25 2.31 -2.94
N LYS A 428 -12.91 2.31 -4.24
CA LYS A 428 -13.15 3.44 -5.15
C LYS A 428 -14.59 3.56 -5.59
N GLU A 429 -15.25 2.44 -5.93
CA GLU A 429 -16.59 2.45 -6.51
C GLU A 429 -17.70 2.46 -5.45
N LYS A 430 -17.53 1.65 -4.39
CA LYS A 430 -18.61 1.46 -3.39
C LYS A 430 -18.40 2.32 -2.13
N HIS A 431 -17.16 2.72 -1.86
CA HIS A 431 -16.78 3.43 -0.65
C HIS A 431 -16.21 4.82 -0.89
N ALA A 432 -16.38 5.39 -2.10
CA ALA A 432 -16.01 6.76 -2.49
C ALA A 432 -14.54 7.13 -2.20
N MET A 433 -13.58 6.20 -2.43
CA MET A 433 -12.15 6.44 -2.16
C MET A 433 -11.40 7.09 -3.34
N ARG A 434 -12.07 7.47 -4.43
CA ARG A 434 -11.43 8.12 -5.59
C ARG A 434 -10.89 9.51 -5.28
N TYR A 435 -11.54 10.22 -4.35
CA TYR A 435 -11.26 11.60 -3.98
C TYR A 435 -11.45 11.79 -2.49
N THR A 436 -10.51 12.47 -1.84
CA THR A 436 -10.64 12.88 -0.44
C THR A 436 -11.04 14.34 -0.30
N GLN A 437 -11.94 14.65 0.63
CA GLN A 437 -12.26 16.02 1.03
C GLN A 437 -11.32 16.55 2.11
N TYR A 438 -10.59 15.66 2.78
CA TYR A 438 -9.65 16.00 3.82
C TYR A 438 -8.34 16.53 3.23
N ARG A 439 -7.62 17.32 4.01
CA ARG A 439 -6.29 17.87 3.70
C ARG A 439 -5.32 17.53 4.82
N GLY A 440 -4.06 17.37 4.46
CA GLY A 440 -3.01 16.97 5.39
C GLY A 440 -2.93 15.45 5.54
N LEU A 441 -1.69 14.96 5.67
CA LEU A 441 -1.40 13.52 5.66
C LEU A 441 -2.13 12.78 6.78
N ALA A 442 -2.06 13.28 8.02
CA ALA A 442 -2.69 12.63 9.18
C ALA A 442 -4.22 12.47 9.02
N GLN A 443 -4.92 13.51 8.54
CA GLN A 443 -6.37 13.44 8.34
C GLN A 443 -6.76 12.49 7.21
N VAL A 444 -5.94 12.41 6.16
CA VAL A 444 -6.17 11.48 5.05
C VAL A 444 -5.85 10.06 5.47
N SER A 445 -4.80 9.83 6.27
CA SER A 445 -4.49 8.52 6.86
C SER A 445 -5.66 7.99 7.68
N ASN A 446 -6.16 8.77 8.63
CA ASN A 446 -7.30 8.40 9.46
C ASN A 446 -8.55 8.08 8.61
N TRP A 447 -8.82 8.91 7.61
CA TRP A 447 -9.95 8.70 6.71
C TRP A 447 -9.82 7.39 5.90
N VAL A 448 -8.62 7.05 5.41
CA VAL A 448 -8.37 5.81 4.66
C VAL A 448 -8.49 4.60 5.57
N LYS A 449 -7.85 4.63 6.76
CA LYS A 449 -7.90 3.52 7.73
C LYS A 449 -9.33 3.23 8.19
N LEU A 450 -10.12 4.24 8.55
CA LEU A 450 -11.53 4.06 8.90
C LEU A 450 -12.37 3.52 7.75
N LYS A 451 -12.03 3.86 6.52
CA LYS A 451 -12.70 3.34 5.34
C LYS A 451 -12.39 1.85 5.14
N PHE A 452 -11.14 1.44 5.28
CA PHE A 452 -10.77 0.02 5.23
C PHE A 452 -11.35 -0.77 6.41
N ALA A 453 -11.39 -0.19 7.62
CA ALA A 453 -12.09 -0.75 8.76
C ALA A 453 -13.58 -1.02 8.46
N ALA A 454 -14.26 -0.05 7.87
CA ALA A 454 -15.65 -0.21 7.43
C ALA A 454 -15.83 -1.30 6.34
N MET A 455 -14.86 -1.42 5.43
CA MET A 455 -14.88 -2.47 4.40
C MET A 455 -14.68 -3.86 5.01
N ASN A 456 -13.74 -4.01 5.94
CA ASN A 456 -13.49 -5.25 6.69
C ASN A 456 -14.75 -5.65 7.48
N LEU A 457 -15.31 -4.72 8.25
CA LEU A 457 -16.51 -4.95 9.03
C LEU A 457 -17.72 -5.35 8.17
N LYS A 458 -17.92 -4.68 7.04
CA LYS A 458 -18.97 -5.04 6.08
C LYS A 458 -18.81 -6.46 5.54
N LYS A 459 -17.57 -6.88 5.31
CA LYS A 459 -17.27 -8.22 4.82
C LYS A 459 -17.48 -9.26 5.89
N LEU A 460 -16.96 -9.02 7.11
CA LEU A 460 -17.18 -9.86 8.29
C LEU A 460 -18.67 -10.10 8.53
N ALA A 461 -19.47 -9.03 8.64
CA ALA A 461 -20.90 -9.12 8.90
C ALA A 461 -21.68 -9.92 7.83
N ARG A 462 -21.23 -9.87 6.57
CA ARG A 462 -21.82 -10.67 5.49
C ARG A 462 -21.46 -12.14 5.60
N TRP A 463 -20.22 -12.46 5.93
CA TRP A 463 -19.76 -13.85 6.03
C TRP A 463 -20.38 -14.56 7.23
N LEU A 464 -20.41 -13.93 8.40
CA LEU A 464 -21.11 -14.46 9.58
C LEU A 464 -22.59 -14.76 9.30
N CYS A 465 -23.27 -13.87 8.57
CA CYS A 465 -24.66 -14.09 8.20
C CYS A 465 -24.83 -15.25 7.19
N GLN A 466 -23.90 -15.43 6.25
CA GLN A 466 -23.93 -16.52 5.29
C GLN A 466 -23.73 -17.86 5.96
N GLU A 467 -22.74 -17.99 6.85
CA GLU A 467 -22.50 -19.23 7.60
C GLU A 467 -23.69 -19.61 8.50
N SER A 468 -24.35 -18.65 9.11
CA SER A 468 -25.53 -18.93 9.91
C SER A 468 -26.69 -19.46 9.05
N LEU A 469 -26.85 -18.98 7.82
CA LEU A 469 -27.83 -19.48 6.87
C LEU A 469 -27.49 -20.89 6.36
N ASP A 470 -26.22 -21.12 6.03
CA ASP A 470 -25.74 -22.42 5.56
C ASP A 470 -25.85 -23.49 6.67
N SER A 471 -25.56 -23.12 7.93
CA SER A 471 -25.74 -24.00 9.09
C SER A 471 -27.21 -24.33 9.35
N LEU A 472 -28.11 -23.36 9.23
CA LEU A 472 -29.56 -23.58 9.33
C LEU A 472 -30.07 -24.48 8.20
N TYR A 473 -29.58 -24.30 6.99
CA TYR A 473 -29.93 -25.12 5.84
C TYR A 473 -29.51 -26.57 6.03
N ILE A 474 -28.30 -26.82 6.54
CA ILE A 474 -27.80 -28.16 6.88
C ILE A 474 -28.66 -28.81 7.97
N LEU A 475 -29.00 -28.07 9.05
CA LEU A 475 -29.84 -28.58 10.14
C LEU A 475 -31.26 -28.91 9.69
N LEU A 476 -31.81 -28.16 8.75
CA LEU A 476 -33.18 -28.38 8.22
C LEU A 476 -33.22 -29.53 7.20
N LEU A 477 -32.11 -29.79 6.47
CA LEU A 477 -32.07 -30.86 5.46
C LEU A 477 -31.49 -32.16 5.98
N TRP A 478 -30.77 -32.18 7.12
CA TRP A 478 -30.21 -33.40 7.72
C TRP A 478 -31.28 -34.48 8.03
N PRO A 479 -32.52 -34.18 8.48
CA PRO A 479 -33.53 -35.19 8.73
C PRO A 479 -34.12 -35.86 7.48
N LEU A 480 -33.88 -35.30 6.27
CA LEU A 480 -34.42 -35.81 5.02
C LEU A 480 -33.50 -36.80 4.30
N HIS A 481 -32.34 -37.09 4.86
CA HIS A 481 -31.35 -38.01 4.31
C HIS A 481 -30.96 -39.09 5.36
N ASP A 482 -31.96 -39.73 5.96
CA ASP A 482 -31.72 -41.00 6.67
C ASP A 482 -31.96 -42.15 5.66
N PRO A 483 -30.93 -42.74 5.11
CA PRO A 483 -31.05 -43.94 4.33
C PRO A 483 -31.16 -45.09 5.33
N ASN A 484 -32.39 -45.39 5.80
CA ASN A 484 -32.63 -46.63 6.53
C ASN A 484 -32.61 -47.79 5.53
N PRO A 485 -31.54 -48.61 5.49
CA PRO A 485 -31.54 -49.86 4.72
C PRO A 485 -32.04 -51.00 5.60
N ALA A 486 -33.31 -51.02 5.92
CA ALA A 486 -33.90 -52.17 6.50
C ALA A 486 -35.24 -52.41 5.79
N TYR A 487 -35.17 -53.20 4.71
CA TYR A 487 -36.18 -54.07 4.06
C TYR A 487 -35.85 -54.18 2.55
N ALA A 488 -34.90 -55.10 2.23
CA ALA A 488 -34.97 -55.93 1.03
C ALA A 488 -34.20 -57.21 1.34
#